data_42ce64223fb8d3f28766343b52c93b61
#
_entry.id   42ce64223fb8d3f28766343b52c93b61
#
_cell.length_a   1.000
_cell.length_b   1.000
_cell.length_c   1.000
_cell.angle_alpha   90.00
_cell.angle_beta   90.00
_cell.angle_gamma   90.00
#
_symmetry.space_group_name_H-M   'P 1'
#
loop_
_entity.id
_entity.type
_entity.pdbx_description
1 polymer ?
#
loop_
_entity_poly.entity_id
_entity_poly.type
_entity_poly.pdbx_seq_one_letter_code
_entity_poly.pdbx_strand_id
1 'polypeptide(L)'
;MLVTKSKFQYYQNTFYKKLLATPYRIKLEIVTIQKVEPTEEFSMDAFVGDSPRTSEFYEFQALYEKEIPNRTREKYGLPKEVNGVVYLSPKQLVPALGYYHLDWNKTKVHFEGRIQVIDKIIYLEELYGSCVGVQIFVKDDLKGG
;
A
#
# COMPACT_ATOMS: atom_id res chain seq x y z
N MET A 1 17.28 11.24 21.41
CA MET A 1 16.70 10.31 22.40
C MET A 1 16.43 8.97 21.74
N LEU A 2 17.02 7.93 22.28
CA LEU A 2 16.83 6.58 21.74
C LEU A 2 15.48 6.04 22.18
N VAL A 3 14.67 5.59 21.21
CA VAL A 3 13.40 4.95 21.50
C VAL A 3 13.68 3.50 21.89
N THR A 4 13.27 3.10 23.09
CA THR A 4 13.43 1.72 23.53
C THR A 4 12.50 0.79 22.74
N LYS A 5 12.85 -0.48 22.68
CA LYS A 5 12.03 -1.49 21.99
C LYS A 5 10.63 -1.55 22.60
N SER A 6 10.52 -1.43 23.92
CA SER A 6 9.21 -1.43 24.61
C SER A 6 8.35 -0.23 24.20
N LYS A 7 8.94 0.96 24.14
CA LYS A 7 8.20 2.17 23.70
C LYS A 7 7.80 2.05 22.24
N PHE A 8 8.69 1.53 21.39
CA PHE A 8 8.37 1.31 19.98
C PHE A 8 7.18 0.38 19.83
N GLN A 9 7.17 -0.73 20.55
CA GLN A 9 6.06 -1.69 20.52
C GLN A 9 4.77 -1.06 21.03
N TYR A 10 4.86 -0.20 22.04
CA TYR A 10 3.69 0.53 22.56
C TYR A 10 3.10 1.44 21.49
N TYR A 11 3.94 2.22 20.81
CA TYR A 11 3.48 3.10 19.73
C TYR A 11 2.87 2.32 18.57
N GLN A 12 3.51 1.22 18.20
CA GLN A 12 3.02 0.34 17.14
C GLN A 12 1.64 -0.24 17.49
N ASN A 13 1.48 -0.70 18.72
CA ASN A 13 0.21 -1.24 19.19
C ASN A 13 -0.88 -0.18 19.27
N THR A 14 -0.52 1.03 19.73
CA THR A 14 -1.46 2.14 19.83
C THR A 14 -1.95 2.55 18.44
N PHE A 15 -1.03 2.64 17.49
CA PHE A 15 -1.37 2.96 16.10
C PHE A 15 -2.30 1.90 15.50
N TYR A 16 -1.99 0.63 15.70
CA TYR A 16 -2.81 -0.49 15.23
C TYR A 16 -4.22 -0.42 15.80
N LYS A 17 -4.36 -0.17 17.10
CA LYS A 17 -5.68 -0.07 17.75
C LYS A 17 -6.50 1.06 17.16
N LYS A 18 -5.87 2.18 16.84
CA LYS A 18 -6.57 3.30 16.18
C LYS A 18 -7.11 2.91 14.82
N LEU A 19 -6.36 2.13 14.06
CA LEU A 19 -6.84 1.65 12.75
C LEU A 19 -8.02 0.73 12.90
N LEU A 20 -8.00 -0.17 13.89
CA LEU A 20 -9.10 -1.10 14.13
C LEU A 20 -10.37 -0.40 14.62
N ALA A 21 -10.24 0.80 15.19
CA ALA A 21 -11.38 1.59 15.64
C ALA A 21 -12.04 2.40 14.52
N THR A 22 -11.42 2.48 13.34
CA THR A 22 -12.00 3.22 12.22
C THR A 22 -13.06 2.37 11.51
N PRO A 23 -14.10 3.02 10.90
CA PRO A 23 -15.08 2.29 10.12
C PRO A 23 -14.60 1.99 8.70
N TYR A 24 -13.43 2.48 8.30
CA TYR A 24 -12.98 2.38 6.91
C TYR A 24 -12.29 1.05 6.65
N ARG A 25 -12.59 0.49 5.48
CA ARG A 25 -11.91 -0.70 4.98
C ARG A 25 -11.43 -0.43 3.58
N ILE A 26 -10.20 -0.87 3.30
CA ILE A 26 -9.63 -0.79 1.97
C ILE A 26 -9.27 -2.20 1.50
N LYS A 27 -9.14 -2.34 0.19
CA LYS A 27 -8.55 -3.55 -0.40
C LYS A 27 -7.26 -3.17 -1.07
N LEU A 28 -6.20 -3.91 -0.76
CA LEU A 28 -4.96 -3.82 -1.52
C LEU A 28 -5.03 -4.88 -2.63
N GLU A 29 -4.76 -4.43 -3.83
CA GLU A 29 -4.60 -5.32 -4.98
C GLU A 29 -3.12 -5.44 -5.28
N ILE A 30 -2.58 -6.65 -5.16
CA ILE A 30 -1.19 -6.93 -5.48
C ILE A 30 -1.17 -7.61 -6.85
N VAL A 31 -0.63 -6.92 -7.84
CA VAL A 31 -0.56 -7.40 -9.22
C VAL A 31 0.71 -8.20 -9.40
N THR A 32 0.56 -9.44 -9.82
CA THR A 32 1.69 -10.31 -10.12
C THR A 32 1.68 -10.62 -11.60
N ILE A 33 2.80 -10.36 -12.26
CA ILE A 33 2.99 -10.73 -13.66
C ILE A 33 3.61 -12.12 -13.67
N GLN A 34 2.89 -13.09 -14.23
CA GLN A 34 3.42 -14.43 -14.38
C GLN A 34 4.38 -14.44 -15.57
N LYS A 35 5.63 -14.83 -15.30
CA LYS A 35 6.56 -15.11 -16.38
C LYS A 35 6.29 -16.52 -16.85
N VAL A 36 5.78 -16.63 -18.08
CA VAL A 36 5.67 -17.90 -18.75
C VAL A 36 6.98 -18.17 -19.47
N GLU A 37 7.70 -19.19 -19.05
CA GLU A 37 8.93 -19.56 -19.76
C GLU A 37 8.55 -20.08 -21.15
N PRO A 38 9.24 -19.61 -22.21
CA PRO A 38 8.96 -20.10 -23.55
C PRO A 38 9.35 -21.57 -23.64
N THR A 39 8.35 -22.42 -23.86
CA THR A 39 8.56 -23.82 -24.21
C THR A 39 8.31 -23.95 -25.69
N GLU A 40 8.74 -25.05 -26.31
CA GLU A 40 8.52 -25.30 -27.72
C GLU A 40 7.05 -25.27 -28.13
N GLU A 41 6.14 -25.45 -27.18
CA GLU A 41 4.70 -25.40 -27.39
C GLU A 41 4.17 -23.98 -27.51
N PHE A 42 4.95 -22.97 -27.10
CA PHE A 42 4.55 -21.59 -27.17
C PHE A 42 5.32 -20.91 -28.29
N SER A 43 4.61 -20.57 -29.38
CA SER A 43 5.18 -19.76 -30.43
C SER A 43 5.41 -18.34 -29.90
N MET A 44 6.34 -17.62 -30.52
CA MET A 44 6.59 -16.22 -30.18
C MET A 44 5.32 -15.36 -30.30
N ASP A 45 4.40 -15.76 -31.15
CA ASP A 45 3.14 -15.03 -31.36
C ASP A 45 2.23 -15.12 -30.13
N ALA A 46 2.35 -16.16 -29.31
CA ALA A 46 1.59 -16.27 -28.07
C ALA A 46 2.00 -15.23 -27.03
N PHE A 47 3.15 -14.61 -27.21
CA PHE A 47 3.66 -13.57 -26.32
C PHE A 47 3.50 -12.16 -26.86
N VAL A 48 2.93 -12.03 -28.05
CA VAL A 48 2.58 -10.73 -28.62
C VAL A 48 1.25 -10.33 -28.01
N GLY A 49 1.32 -9.76 -26.85
CA GLY A 49 0.15 -9.38 -26.07
C GLY A 49 0.55 -9.24 -24.62
N ASP A 50 -0.43 -8.93 -23.81
CA ASP A 50 -0.17 -8.74 -22.37
C ASP A 50 0.22 -10.05 -21.72
N SER A 51 1.31 -10.02 -20.93
CA SER A 51 1.67 -11.13 -20.07
C SER A 51 0.50 -11.44 -19.13
N PRO A 52 0.24 -12.72 -18.83
CA PRO A 52 -0.82 -13.05 -17.89
C PRO A 52 -0.59 -12.33 -16.55
N ARG A 53 -1.55 -11.56 -16.13
CA ARG A 53 -1.52 -10.87 -14.85
C ARG A 53 -2.51 -11.52 -13.90
N THR A 54 -2.06 -11.82 -12.70
CA THR A 54 -2.93 -12.25 -11.63
C THR A 54 -2.91 -11.19 -10.55
N SER A 55 -4.06 -10.99 -9.91
CA SER A 55 -4.17 -10.07 -8.81
C SER A 55 -4.64 -10.80 -7.57
N GLU A 56 -4.03 -10.49 -6.45
CA GLU A 56 -4.47 -10.95 -5.15
C GLU A 56 -5.01 -9.76 -4.39
N PHE A 57 -6.13 -9.96 -3.69
CA PHE A 57 -6.80 -8.90 -2.95
C PHE A 57 -6.75 -9.19 -1.47
N TYR A 58 -6.40 -8.16 -0.69
CA TYR A 58 -6.31 -8.24 0.77
C TYR A 58 -7.10 -7.10 1.38
N GLU A 59 -8.04 -7.41 2.26
CA GLU A 59 -8.87 -6.40 2.90
C GLU A 59 -8.33 -6.05 4.28
N PHE A 60 -8.23 -4.75 4.56
CA PHE A 60 -7.73 -4.25 5.84
C PHE A 60 -8.61 -3.13 6.36
N GLN A 61 -8.76 -3.05 7.68
CA GLN A 61 -9.24 -1.84 8.32
C GLN A 61 -8.13 -0.81 8.25
N ALA A 62 -8.48 0.40 7.85
CA ALA A 62 -7.50 1.46 7.61
C ALA A 62 -8.08 2.80 8.04
N LEU A 63 -7.19 3.76 8.26
CA LEU A 63 -7.61 5.15 8.32
C LEU A 63 -7.42 5.73 6.92
N TYR A 64 -8.45 6.38 6.40
CA TYR A 64 -8.38 7.03 5.09
C TYR A 64 -8.73 8.50 5.26
N GLU A 65 -7.80 9.39 4.90
CA GLU A 65 -8.02 10.84 4.93
C GLU A 65 -8.17 11.34 3.50
N LYS A 66 -9.30 11.99 3.22
CA LYS A 66 -9.63 12.53 1.90
C LYS A 66 -9.05 13.90 1.64
N GLU A 67 -8.71 14.62 2.70
CA GLU A 67 -8.12 15.95 2.60
C GLU A 67 -6.68 15.94 3.10
N ILE A 68 -5.79 16.47 2.30
CA ILE A 68 -4.39 16.55 2.65
C ILE A 68 -4.05 18.02 2.93
N PRO A 69 -3.60 18.34 4.16
CA PRO A 69 -3.21 19.73 4.48
C PRO A 69 -2.10 20.23 3.56
N ASN A 70 -2.13 21.52 3.23
CA ASN A 70 -1.10 22.10 2.37
C ASN A 70 0.30 21.93 2.94
N ARG A 71 0.45 22.00 4.26
CA ARG A 71 1.72 21.76 4.93
C ARG A 71 2.28 20.38 4.60
N THR A 72 1.42 19.36 4.60
CA THR A 72 1.80 17.98 4.27
C THR A 72 2.20 17.87 2.80
N ARG A 73 1.43 18.53 1.92
CA ARG A 73 1.75 18.53 0.49
C ARG A 73 3.11 19.13 0.20
N GLU A 74 3.41 20.25 0.85
CA GLU A 74 4.69 20.91 0.71
C GLU A 74 5.84 20.09 1.28
N LYS A 75 5.63 19.49 2.45
CA LYS A 75 6.64 18.70 3.14
C LYS A 75 7.10 17.52 2.30
N TYR A 76 6.17 16.85 1.63
CA TYR A 76 6.47 15.64 0.85
C TYR A 76 6.49 15.86 -0.66
N GLY A 77 6.33 17.10 -1.12
CA GLY A 77 6.34 17.41 -2.55
C GLY A 77 5.25 16.70 -3.32
N LEU A 78 4.03 16.62 -2.78
CA LEU A 78 2.94 15.87 -3.38
C LEU A 78 2.33 16.61 -4.56
N PRO A 79 2.13 15.94 -5.72
CA PRO A 79 1.41 16.52 -6.85
C PRO A 79 -0.07 16.75 -6.52
N LYS A 80 -0.72 17.59 -7.33
CA LYS A 80 -2.15 17.93 -7.15
C LYS A 80 -3.06 16.71 -7.24
N GLU A 81 -2.66 15.71 -8.01
CA GLU A 81 -3.45 14.52 -8.26
C GLU A 81 -3.58 13.62 -7.03
N VAL A 82 -2.66 13.76 -6.07
CA VAL A 82 -2.74 13.00 -4.81
C VAL A 82 -3.92 13.53 -4.02
N ASN A 83 -4.90 12.66 -3.80
CA ASN A 83 -6.17 13.03 -3.20
C ASN A 83 -6.58 12.17 -2.00
N GLY A 84 -5.67 11.40 -1.48
CA GLY A 84 -5.96 10.60 -0.30
C GLY A 84 -4.72 10.10 0.39
N VAL A 85 -4.87 9.79 1.67
CA VAL A 85 -3.84 9.17 2.50
C VAL A 85 -4.42 7.97 3.20
N VAL A 86 -3.75 6.83 3.06
CA VAL A 86 -4.15 5.58 3.69
C VAL A 86 -3.11 5.23 4.76
N TYR A 87 -3.58 4.88 5.94
CA TYR A 87 -2.71 4.43 7.03
C TYR A 87 -2.98 2.96 7.31
N LEU A 88 -1.91 2.17 7.28
CA LEU A 88 -1.93 0.74 7.59
C LEU A 88 -0.88 0.42 8.63
N SER A 89 -1.01 -0.72 9.27
CA SER A 89 -0.05 -1.18 10.27
C SER A 89 0.73 -2.39 9.75
N PRO A 90 2.03 -2.50 10.05
CA PRO A 90 2.76 -3.74 9.75
C PRO A 90 2.16 -4.94 10.47
N LYS A 91 1.44 -4.73 11.56
CA LYS A 91 0.72 -5.82 12.25
C LYS A 91 -0.41 -6.41 11.41
N GLN A 92 -0.90 -5.66 10.43
CA GLN A 92 -1.88 -6.14 9.47
C GLN A 92 -1.21 -6.71 8.23
N LEU A 93 -0.18 -6.01 7.74
CA LEU A 93 0.48 -6.35 6.48
C LEU A 93 1.33 -7.61 6.57
N VAL A 94 2.14 -7.74 7.62
CA VAL A 94 3.06 -8.87 7.74
C VAL A 94 2.34 -10.22 7.86
N PRO A 95 1.30 -10.37 8.69
CA PRO A 95 0.56 -11.65 8.72
C PRO A 95 -0.12 -12.00 7.40
N ALA A 96 -0.58 -11.00 6.65
CA ALA A 96 -1.30 -11.23 5.39
C ALA A 96 -0.37 -11.41 4.21
N LEU A 97 0.67 -10.60 4.11
CA LEU A 97 1.54 -10.53 2.93
C LEU A 97 2.91 -11.16 3.16
N GLY A 98 3.37 -11.23 4.41
CA GLY A 98 4.72 -11.65 4.75
C GLY A 98 5.73 -10.50 4.79
N TYR A 99 5.29 -9.29 4.46
CA TYR A 99 6.14 -8.09 4.44
C TYR A 99 5.28 -6.85 4.67
N TYR A 100 5.92 -5.71 4.99
CA TYR A 100 5.23 -4.43 5.08
C TYR A 100 5.77 -3.39 4.09
N HIS A 101 6.88 -3.66 3.43
CA HIS A 101 7.41 -2.80 2.36
C HIS A 101 6.67 -3.11 1.07
N LEU A 102 5.71 -2.27 0.72
CA LEU A 102 4.88 -2.46 -0.45
C LEU A 102 5.62 -2.01 -1.71
N ASP A 103 5.45 -2.78 -2.80
CA ASP A 103 5.94 -2.37 -4.11
C ASP A 103 4.89 -1.45 -4.73
N TRP A 104 5.17 -0.15 -4.77
CA TRP A 104 4.22 0.85 -5.25
C TRP A 104 3.85 0.65 -6.72
N ASN A 105 4.70 0.00 -7.53
CA ASN A 105 4.40 -0.31 -8.92
C ASN A 105 3.38 -1.44 -9.09
N LYS A 106 3.28 -2.30 -8.09
CA LYS A 106 2.45 -3.52 -8.16
C LYS A 106 1.26 -3.49 -7.22
N THR A 107 1.10 -2.41 -6.47
CA THR A 107 0.05 -2.32 -5.45
C THR A 107 -0.94 -1.23 -5.83
N LYS A 108 -2.23 -1.58 -5.79
CA LYS A 108 -3.31 -0.62 -5.97
C LYS A 108 -4.20 -0.63 -4.74
N VAL A 109 -4.84 0.49 -4.47
CA VAL A 109 -5.73 0.66 -3.33
C VAL A 109 -7.16 0.82 -3.84
N HIS A 110 -8.05 -0.03 -3.36
CA HIS A 110 -9.48 0.07 -3.67
C HIS A 110 -10.21 0.62 -2.45
N PHE A 111 -10.88 1.73 -2.64
CA PHE A 111 -11.62 2.41 -1.57
C PHE A 111 -12.87 3.08 -2.13
N GLU A 112 -14.02 2.75 -1.54
CA GLU A 112 -15.33 3.32 -1.93
C GLU A 112 -15.61 3.23 -3.43
N GLY A 113 -15.29 2.08 -4.02
CA GLY A 113 -15.53 1.85 -5.45
C GLY A 113 -14.53 2.50 -6.38
N ARG A 114 -13.51 3.15 -5.84
CA ARG A 114 -12.46 3.79 -6.62
C ARG A 114 -11.19 2.96 -6.57
N ILE A 115 -10.47 2.91 -7.67
CA ILE A 115 -9.16 2.28 -7.76
C ILE A 115 -8.12 3.39 -7.77
N GLN A 116 -7.16 3.30 -6.85
CA GLN A 116 -6.13 4.32 -6.70
C GLN A 116 -4.74 3.69 -6.79
N VAL A 117 -3.81 4.43 -7.37
CA VAL A 117 -2.41 4.02 -7.43
C VAL A 117 -1.62 4.77 -6.36
N ILE A 118 -0.51 4.20 -5.97
CA ILE A 118 0.34 4.76 -4.93
C ILE A 118 1.30 5.78 -5.54
N ASP A 119 1.32 6.98 -4.99
CA ASP A 119 2.28 8.01 -5.37
C ASP A 119 3.53 7.96 -4.50
N LYS A 120 3.34 7.81 -3.19
CA LYS A 120 4.45 7.82 -2.23
C LYS A 120 4.08 6.99 -1.01
N ILE A 121 5.07 6.31 -0.44
CA ILE A 121 4.91 5.55 0.80
C ILE A 121 5.91 6.09 1.82
N ILE A 122 5.42 6.37 3.02
CA ILE A 122 6.24 6.78 4.17
C ILE A 122 6.11 5.73 5.25
N TYR A 123 7.23 5.22 5.73
CA TYR A 123 7.26 4.28 6.85
C TYR A 123 7.53 5.07 8.11
N LEU A 124 6.54 5.14 9.00
CA LEU A 124 6.61 5.95 10.21
C LEU A 124 7.50 5.25 11.24
N GLU A 125 8.61 5.89 11.58
CA GLU A 125 9.60 5.40 12.56
C GLU A 125 9.99 3.94 12.35
N GLU A 126 10.80 3.68 11.32
CA GLU A 126 11.36 2.34 11.09
C GLU A 126 12.47 2.06 12.09
N LEU A 127 12.21 1.12 12.99
CA LEU A 127 13.16 0.67 14.00
C LEU A 127 12.94 -0.84 14.25
N TYR A 128 13.97 -1.51 14.70
CA TYR A 128 13.89 -2.92 15.10
C TYR A 128 13.29 -3.84 14.03
N GLY A 129 13.58 -3.56 12.77
CA GLY A 129 13.10 -4.38 11.66
C GLY A 129 11.60 -4.23 11.37
N SER A 130 10.97 -3.16 11.86
CA SER A 130 9.56 -2.89 11.63
C SER A 130 9.33 -1.39 11.61
N CYS A 131 8.08 -0.95 11.60
CA CYS A 131 7.72 0.47 11.68
C CYS A 131 6.46 0.62 12.53
N VAL A 132 6.21 1.87 12.97
CA VAL A 132 4.99 2.16 13.74
C VAL A 132 3.76 2.06 12.84
N GLY A 133 3.86 2.58 11.62
CA GLY A 133 2.77 2.55 10.68
C GLY A 133 3.26 2.83 9.27
N VAL A 134 2.40 2.59 8.29
CA VAL A 134 2.67 2.83 6.88
C VAL A 134 1.70 3.88 6.40
N GLN A 135 2.22 5.00 5.89
CA GLN A 135 1.44 6.11 5.37
C GLN A 135 1.56 6.09 3.84
N ILE A 136 0.44 5.94 3.17
CA ILE A 136 0.40 5.74 1.73
C ILE A 136 -0.36 6.88 1.07
N PHE A 137 0.30 7.67 0.24
CA PHE A 137 -0.34 8.74 -0.53
C PHE A 137 -0.80 8.18 -1.86
N VAL A 138 -2.07 8.38 -2.16
CA VAL A 138 -2.72 7.77 -3.32
C VAL A 138 -3.35 8.80 -4.24
N LYS A 139 -3.49 8.43 -5.50
CA LYS A 139 -4.18 9.22 -6.52
C LYS A 139 -5.03 8.28 -7.36
N ASP A 140 -6.07 8.82 -8.00
CA ASP A 140 -6.96 8.00 -8.80
C ASP A 140 -6.23 7.38 -9.98
N ASP A 141 -6.53 6.12 -10.27
CA ASP A 141 -5.99 5.42 -11.41
C ASP A 141 -6.80 5.81 -12.66
N LEU A 142 -6.28 6.79 -13.41
CA LEU A 142 -6.95 7.31 -14.59
C LEU A 142 -6.90 6.37 -15.79
N LYS A 143 -6.09 5.32 -15.71
CA LYS A 143 -5.96 4.35 -16.80
C LYS A 143 -7.00 3.26 -16.74
N GLY A 144 -7.96 3.40 -15.86
CA GLY A 144 -9.11 2.55 -15.79
C GLY A 144 -8.86 1.13 -15.35
N GLY A 145 -7.77 0.93 -14.72
CA GLY A 145 -7.44 -0.32 -14.11
C GLY A 145 -7.74 -1.58 -14.84
#